data_d8b8f2937cde68f788016e36f0c89c85
#
_entry.id   d8b8f2937cde68f788016e36f0c89c85
#
_cell.length_a   1.000
_cell.length_b   1.000
_cell.length_c   1.000
_cell.angle_alpha   90.00
_cell.angle_beta   90.00
_cell.angle_gamma   90.00
#
_symmetry.space_group_name_H-M   'P 1'
#
loop_
_entity.id
_entity.type
_entity.pdbx_description
1 polymer ?
#
loop_
_entity_poly.entity_id
_entity_poly.type
_entity_poly.pdbx_seq_one_letter_code
_entity_poly.pdbx_strand_id
1 'polypeptide(L)'
;AKAVIALSGDRFAGFSYIETWGNKQYVTTSGLIVHPDFRKHGVAKRIKDLTFTLARTRWPHAKIFSLTSGAAVMTMNTQLGYQPVTFADLTDDEAFWRGCEGCINVDVLKRTGRKYCICTAMLYDPEEHLPAKLPQEVIERINKIDKRNQEQN
;
A
#
# COMPACT_ATOMS: atom_id res chain seq x y z
N ALA A 1 5.45 10.67 -5.75
CA ALA A 1 5.47 9.80 -4.58
C ALA A 1 5.19 10.57 -3.30
N LYS A 2 4.62 9.90 -2.31
CA LYS A 2 4.37 10.40 -0.97
C LYS A 2 4.89 9.37 0.04
N ALA A 3 5.29 9.82 1.21
CA ALA A 3 5.90 8.93 2.20
C ALA A 3 5.36 9.21 3.61
N VAL A 4 5.41 8.18 4.43
CA VAL A 4 5.22 8.23 5.88
C VAL A 4 6.54 7.84 6.53
N ILE A 5 7.05 8.70 7.39
CA ILE A 5 8.29 8.48 8.14
C ILE A 5 7.95 8.44 9.62
N ALA A 6 8.41 7.41 10.30
CA ALA A 6 8.32 7.30 11.76
C ALA A 6 9.65 7.71 12.40
N LEU A 7 9.58 8.57 13.37
CA LEU A 7 10.72 9.04 14.16
C LEU A 7 10.51 8.78 15.65
N SER A 8 11.59 8.49 16.34
CA SER A 8 11.65 8.48 17.80
C SER A 8 12.66 9.54 18.24
N GLY A 9 12.19 10.73 18.57
CA GLY A 9 13.05 11.91 18.68
C GLY A 9 13.73 12.18 17.33
N ASP A 10 15.06 12.19 17.31
CA ASP A 10 15.87 12.38 16.10
C ASP A 10 16.20 11.07 15.38
N ARG A 11 15.79 9.92 15.92
CA ARG A 11 16.12 8.61 15.37
C ARG A 11 15.09 8.17 14.36
N PHE A 12 15.55 7.68 13.21
CA PHE A 12 14.72 7.01 12.23
C PHE A 12 14.18 5.68 12.78
N ALA A 13 12.88 5.52 12.78
CA ALA A 13 12.23 4.30 13.25
C ALA A 13 11.63 3.47 12.12
N GLY A 14 11.10 4.09 11.08
CA GLY A 14 10.52 3.37 9.97
C GLY A 14 10.02 4.27 8.84
N PHE A 15 9.61 3.64 7.74
CA PHE A 15 9.28 4.33 6.51
C PHE A 15 8.38 3.48 5.64
N SER A 16 7.51 4.11 4.88
CA SER A 16 6.82 3.55 3.72
C SER A 16 6.42 4.67 2.77
N TYR A 17 6.23 4.36 1.50
CA TYR A 17 5.84 5.33 0.50
C TYR A 17 4.72 4.82 -0.41
N ILE A 18 4.09 5.75 -1.11
CA ILE A 18 3.06 5.48 -2.11
C ILE A 18 3.43 6.12 -3.44
N GLU A 19 3.08 5.44 -4.51
CA GLU A 19 3.22 5.91 -5.89
C GLU A 19 1.95 5.63 -6.68
N THR A 20 1.67 6.46 -7.68
CA THR A 20 0.53 6.30 -8.57
C THR A 20 0.95 5.75 -9.93
N TRP A 21 0.06 4.95 -10.53
CA TRP A 21 0.25 4.30 -11.82
C TRP A 21 -1.03 4.38 -12.64
N GLY A 22 -0.92 4.20 -13.96
CA GLY A 22 -2.08 4.18 -14.84
C GLY A 22 -2.92 5.46 -14.72
N ASN A 23 -2.29 6.63 -14.82
CA ASN A 23 -2.95 7.94 -14.66
C ASN A 23 -3.74 8.05 -13.35
N LYS A 24 -3.13 7.66 -12.24
CA LYS A 24 -3.70 7.71 -10.87
C LYS A 24 -4.90 6.77 -10.64
N GLN A 25 -5.09 5.79 -11.51
CA GLN A 25 -6.11 4.74 -11.30
C GLN A 25 -5.66 3.69 -10.28
N TYR A 26 -4.35 3.56 -10.09
CA TYR A 26 -3.74 2.63 -9.16
C TYR A 26 -2.74 3.34 -8.25
N VAL A 27 -2.66 2.87 -7.01
CA VAL A 27 -1.68 3.31 -6.02
C VAL A 27 -0.97 2.09 -5.46
N THR A 28 0.35 2.11 -5.41
CA THR A 28 1.13 1.13 -4.64
C THR A 28 1.47 1.64 -3.27
N THR A 29 1.41 0.77 -2.28
CA THR A 29 2.03 0.98 -0.97
C THR A 29 3.29 0.12 -0.90
N SER A 30 4.43 0.74 -0.73
CA SER A 30 5.74 0.11 -0.93
C SER A 30 6.76 0.50 0.14
N GLY A 31 7.84 -0.26 0.22
CA GLY A 31 9.01 0.09 1.01
C GLY A 31 8.81 0.10 2.51
N LEU A 32 7.87 -0.68 3.04
CA LEU A 32 7.64 -0.74 4.48
C LEU A 32 8.86 -1.32 5.20
N ILE A 33 9.57 -0.44 5.89
CA ILE A 33 10.79 -0.75 6.64
C ILE A 33 10.65 -0.23 8.05
N VAL A 34 11.05 -1.04 9.03
CA VAL A 34 11.16 -0.65 10.44
C VAL A 34 12.55 -1.00 10.93
N HIS A 35 13.22 -0.01 11.51
CA HIS A 35 14.55 -0.19 12.11
C HIS A 35 14.48 -1.28 13.20
N PRO A 36 15.47 -2.19 13.27
CA PRO A 36 15.45 -3.31 14.23
C PRO A 36 15.15 -2.93 15.66
N ASP A 37 15.68 -1.80 16.15
CA ASP A 37 15.48 -1.32 17.52
C ASP A 37 14.03 -0.96 17.85
N PHE A 38 13.21 -0.72 16.83
CA PHE A 38 11.82 -0.30 16.98
C PHE A 38 10.80 -1.36 16.53
N ARG A 39 11.28 -2.55 16.21
CA ARG A 39 10.40 -3.67 15.86
C ARG A 39 9.64 -4.20 17.07
N LYS A 40 8.51 -4.88 16.86
CA LYS A 40 7.63 -5.44 17.88
C LYS A 40 6.94 -4.41 18.80
N HIS A 41 6.85 -3.16 18.35
CA HIS A 41 6.17 -2.07 19.05
C HIS A 41 4.98 -1.50 18.26
N GLY A 42 4.53 -2.19 17.22
CA GLY A 42 3.41 -1.76 16.39
C GLY A 42 3.74 -0.64 15.39
N VAL A 43 5.00 -0.28 15.19
CA VAL A 43 5.42 0.80 14.28
C VAL A 43 5.05 0.49 12.84
N ALA A 44 5.31 -0.74 12.36
CA ALA A 44 4.97 -1.16 11.00
C ALA A 44 3.47 -1.03 10.72
N LYS A 45 2.63 -1.46 11.66
CA LYS A 45 1.17 -1.36 11.55
C LYS A 45 0.72 0.10 11.47
N ARG A 46 1.25 0.97 12.31
CA ARG A 46 0.93 2.41 12.27
C ARG A 46 1.35 3.07 10.97
N ILE A 47 2.54 2.77 10.47
CA ILE A 47 3.01 3.26 9.17
C ILE A 47 2.08 2.77 8.06
N LYS A 48 1.73 1.50 8.06
CA LYS A 48 0.83 0.90 7.06
C LYS A 48 -0.55 1.56 7.08
N ASP A 49 -1.14 1.74 8.24
CA ASP A 49 -2.43 2.40 8.41
C ASP A 49 -2.40 3.85 7.88
N LEU A 50 -1.34 4.58 8.20
CA LEU A 50 -1.18 5.97 7.73
C LEU A 50 -0.92 6.06 6.24
N THR A 51 -0.12 5.16 5.68
CA THR A 51 0.16 5.08 4.25
C THR A 51 -1.12 4.75 3.47
N PHE A 52 -1.90 3.81 3.96
CA PHE A 52 -3.20 3.46 3.40
C PHE A 52 -4.17 4.65 3.47
N THR A 53 -4.27 5.29 4.63
CA THR A 53 -5.13 6.48 4.82
C THR A 53 -4.73 7.60 3.87
N LEU A 54 -3.43 7.84 3.72
CA LEU A 54 -2.90 8.84 2.79
C LEU A 54 -3.30 8.54 1.34
N ALA A 55 -3.17 7.28 0.91
CA ALA A 55 -3.57 6.85 -0.43
C ALA A 55 -5.07 7.04 -0.66
N ARG A 56 -5.90 6.62 0.31
CA ARG A 56 -7.36 6.77 0.26
C ARG A 56 -7.80 8.24 0.17
N THR A 57 -7.09 9.10 0.90
CA THR A 57 -7.42 10.54 0.94
C THR A 57 -7.03 11.25 -0.35
N ARG A 58 -5.85 10.95 -0.87
CA ARG A 58 -5.33 11.62 -2.07
C ARG A 58 -6.01 11.14 -3.35
N TRP A 59 -6.35 9.86 -3.42
CA TRP A 59 -6.95 9.22 -4.60
C TRP A 59 -8.06 8.27 -4.17
N PRO A 60 -9.22 8.81 -3.78
CA PRO A 60 -10.30 8.03 -3.16
C PRO A 60 -10.91 6.95 -4.07
N HIS A 61 -10.78 7.10 -5.38
CA HIS A 61 -11.29 6.13 -6.36
C HIS A 61 -10.23 5.16 -6.89
N ALA A 62 -8.96 5.37 -6.55
CA ALA A 62 -7.88 4.51 -7.02
C ALA A 62 -7.89 3.17 -6.31
N LYS A 63 -7.60 2.11 -7.05
CA LYS A 63 -7.30 0.80 -6.48
C LYS A 63 -5.92 0.84 -5.85
N ILE A 64 -5.78 0.28 -4.65
CA ILE A 64 -4.53 0.27 -3.90
C ILE A 64 -4.00 -1.15 -3.89
N PHE A 65 -2.76 -1.36 -4.31
CA PHE A 65 -2.17 -2.67 -4.31
C PHE A 65 -0.77 -2.72 -3.68
N SER A 66 -0.38 -3.90 -3.29
CA SER A 66 0.91 -4.19 -2.67
C SER A 66 1.40 -5.55 -3.14
N LEU A 67 2.68 -5.64 -3.45
CA LEU A 67 3.38 -6.90 -3.72
C LEU A 67 4.23 -7.24 -2.51
N THR A 68 4.05 -8.42 -1.95
CA THR A 68 4.81 -8.85 -0.78
C THR A 68 5.02 -10.35 -0.75
N SER A 69 6.14 -10.78 -0.20
CA SER A 69 6.40 -12.17 0.18
C SER A 69 6.29 -12.38 1.70
N GLY A 70 6.05 -11.33 2.47
CA GLY A 70 6.04 -11.36 3.94
C GLY A 70 4.65 -11.62 4.52
N ALA A 71 4.52 -12.67 5.34
CA ALA A 71 3.26 -13.02 6.00
C ALA A 71 2.72 -11.90 6.89
N ALA A 72 3.58 -11.17 7.59
CA ALA A 72 3.18 -10.06 8.44
C ALA A 72 2.51 -8.92 7.64
N VAL A 73 3.05 -8.59 6.46
CA VAL A 73 2.45 -7.58 5.58
C VAL A 73 1.14 -8.08 4.98
N MET A 74 1.05 -9.35 4.61
CA MET A 74 -0.21 -9.96 4.14
C MET A 74 -1.30 -9.85 5.20
N THR A 75 -0.99 -10.10 6.46
CA THR A 75 -1.93 -9.97 7.58
C THR A 75 -2.40 -8.52 7.74
N MET A 76 -1.49 -7.56 7.73
CA MET A 76 -1.85 -6.14 7.83
C MET A 76 -2.71 -5.68 6.64
N ASN A 77 -2.39 -6.12 5.42
CA ASN A 77 -3.19 -5.83 4.23
C ASN A 77 -4.60 -6.41 4.35
N THR A 78 -4.73 -7.65 4.80
CA THR A 78 -6.04 -8.30 5.00
C THR A 78 -6.90 -7.54 6.00
N GLN A 79 -6.31 -7.08 7.10
CA GLN A 79 -7.01 -6.28 8.11
C GLN A 79 -7.51 -4.93 7.58
N LEU A 80 -6.83 -4.36 6.58
CA LEU A 80 -7.24 -3.13 5.91
C LEU A 80 -8.27 -3.36 4.79
N GLY A 81 -8.56 -4.62 4.45
CA GLY A 81 -9.53 -4.98 3.42
C GLY A 81 -8.93 -5.29 2.06
N TYR A 82 -7.62 -5.41 1.95
CA TYR A 82 -6.99 -5.94 0.74
C TYR A 82 -7.32 -7.42 0.59
N GLN A 83 -7.44 -7.86 -0.65
CA GLN A 83 -7.63 -9.27 -0.99
C GLN A 83 -6.52 -9.75 -1.92
N PRO A 84 -6.10 -11.02 -1.83
CA PRO A 84 -5.20 -11.60 -2.80
C PRO A 84 -5.83 -11.57 -4.19
N VAL A 85 -5.04 -11.17 -5.18
CA VAL A 85 -5.44 -11.12 -6.58
C VAL A 85 -4.35 -11.69 -7.47
N THR A 86 -4.68 -11.95 -8.72
CA THR A 86 -3.67 -12.32 -9.71
C THR A 86 -2.92 -11.07 -10.19
N PHE A 87 -1.74 -11.24 -10.75
CA PHE A 87 -0.98 -10.12 -11.32
C PHE A 87 -1.69 -9.49 -12.53
N ALA A 88 -2.58 -10.23 -13.18
CA ALA A 88 -3.41 -9.71 -14.27
C ALA A 88 -4.42 -8.65 -13.82
N ASP A 89 -4.75 -8.60 -12.54
CA ASP A 89 -5.67 -7.60 -11.96
C ASP A 89 -4.97 -6.28 -11.59
N LEU A 90 -3.66 -6.22 -11.73
CA LEU A 90 -2.87 -5.02 -11.43
C LEU A 90 -2.80 -4.08 -12.63
N THR A 91 -2.15 -2.95 -12.43
CA THR A 91 -1.96 -1.95 -13.50
C THR A 91 -1.22 -2.53 -14.72
N ASP A 92 -1.56 -2.07 -15.90
CA ASP A 92 -0.83 -2.33 -17.15
C ASP A 92 0.26 -1.26 -17.44
N ASP A 93 0.45 -0.31 -16.52
CA ASP A 93 1.45 0.74 -16.66
C ASP A 93 2.87 0.16 -16.71
N GLU A 94 3.53 0.28 -17.85
CA GLU A 94 4.90 -0.22 -18.07
C GLU A 94 5.91 0.36 -17.09
N ALA A 95 5.70 1.58 -16.60
CA ALA A 95 6.59 2.20 -15.62
C ALA A 95 6.60 1.44 -14.29
N PHE A 96 5.45 0.87 -13.88
CA PHE A 96 5.39 -0.01 -12.71
C PHE A 96 6.21 -1.29 -12.94
N TRP A 97 6.02 -1.96 -14.07
CA TRP A 97 6.67 -3.24 -14.35
C TRP A 97 8.19 -3.12 -14.53
N ARG A 98 8.69 -1.97 -14.97
CA ARG A 98 10.13 -1.70 -14.99
C ARG A 98 10.79 -1.81 -13.62
N GLY A 99 10.05 -1.54 -12.54
CA GLY A 99 10.53 -1.76 -11.18
C GLY A 99 10.85 -3.22 -10.84
N CYS A 100 10.27 -4.17 -11.56
CA CYS A 100 10.56 -5.60 -11.41
C CYS A 100 11.79 -6.08 -12.19
N GLU A 101 12.33 -5.30 -13.10
CA GLU A 101 13.44 -5.71 -13.97
C GLU A 101 14.74 -6.02 -13.19
N GLY A 102 14.95 -5.35 -12.07
CA GLY A 102 16.08 -5.60 -11.18
C GLY A 102 15.84 -6.68 -10.12
N CYS A 103 14.67 -7.30 -10.11
CA CYS A 103 14.35 -8.33 -9.13
C CYS A 103 14.97 -9.67 -9.50
N ILE A 104 15.46 -10.41 -8.51
CA ILE A 104 16.02 -11.75 -8.69
C ILE A 104 14.97 -12.75 -9.26
N ASN A 105 13.70 -12.50 -9.07
CA ASN A 105 12.60 -13.35 -9.51
C ASN A 105 11.96 -12.89 -10.83
N VAL A 106 12.56 -11.95 -11.54
CA VAL A 106 12.01 -11.39 -12.78
C VAL A 106 11.78 -12.42 -13.87
N ASP A 107 12.55 -13.51 -13.89
CA ASP A 107 12.39 -14.60 -14.83
C ASP A 107 11.03 -15.29 -14.71
N VAL A 108 10.52 -15.48 -13.50
CA VAL A 108 9.18 -16.04 -13.26
C VAL A 108 8.10 -15.14 -13.87
N LEU A 109 8.22 -13.84 -13.67
CA LEU A 109 7.29 -12.86 -14.21
C LEU A 109 7.32 -12.84 -15.75
N LYS A 110 8.51 -12.83 -16.35
CA LYS A 110 8.69 -12.80 -17.80
C LYS A 110 8.14 -14.06 -18.50
N ARG A 111 8.51 -15.25 -18.01
CA ARG A 111 8.08 -16.51 -18.64
C ARG A 111 6.58 -16.80 -18.48
N THR A 112 5.94 -16.17 -17.50
CA THR A 112 4.49 -16.31 -17.29
C THR A 112 3.68 -15.17 -17.92
N GLY A 113 4.30 -14.28 -18.69
CA GLY A 113 3.63 -13.14 -19.30
C GLY A 113 3.01 -12.20 -18.29
N ARG A 114 3.69 -11.95 -17.19
CA ARG A 114 3.23 -11.10 -16.06
C ARG A 114 1.98 -11.62 -15.34
N LYS A 115 1.71 -12.92 -15.40
CA LYS A 115 0.55 -13.52 -14.74
C LYS A 115 0.86 -14.03 -13.34
N TYR A 116 2.11 -14.43 -13.09
CA TYR A 116 2.55 -15.03 -11.83
C TYR A 116 3.93 -14.53 -11.42
N CYS A 117 4.14 -14.46 -10.11
CA CYS A 117 5.45 -14.26 -9.49
C CYS A 117 5.45 -14.88 -8.09
N ILE A 118 6.62 -14.88 -7.43
CA ILE A 118 6.77 -15.37 -6.05
C ILE A 118 6.08 -14.44 -5.05
N CYS A 119 6.06 -13.14 -5.31
CA CYS A 119 5.30 -12.20 -4.49
C CYS A 119 3.80 -12.48 -4.58
N THR A 120 3.09 -12.28 -3.47
CA THR A 120 1.63 -12.24 -3.47
C THR A 120 1.17 -10.83 -3.78
N ALA A 121 0.32 -10.70 -4.80
CA ALA A 121 -0.35 -9.45 -5.10
C ALA A 121 -1.62 -9.34 -4.23
N MET A 122 -1.79 -8.20 -3.57
CA MET A 122 -2.97 -7.89 -2.78
C MET A 122 -3.52 -6.54 -3.19
N LEU A 123 -4.82 -6.47 -3.42
CA LEU A 123 -5.51 -5.31 -3.95
C LEU A 123 -6.65 -4.89 -3.02
N TYR A 124 -6.74 -3.60 -2.77
CA TYR A 124 -7.90 -2.93 -2.18
C TYR A 124 -8.65 -2.18 -3.27
N ASP A 125 -9.88 -2.59 -3.56
CA ASP A 125 -10.77 -1.87 -4.46
C ASP A 125 -11.77 -1.06 -3.64
N PRO A 126 -11.73 0.29 -3.68
CA PRO A 126 -12.63 1.12 -2.89
C PRO A 126 -14.12 0.91 -3.23
N GLU A 127 -14.44 0.50 -4.45
CA GLU A 127 -15.82 0.25 -4.87
C GLU A 127 -16.42 -1.01 -4.24
N GLU A 128 -15.59 -1.96 -3.84
CA GLU A 128 -16.01 -3.21 -3.19
C GLU A 128 -16.16 -3.08 -1.67
N HIS A 129 -15.81 -1.93 -1.09
CA HIS A 129 -15.80 -1.72 0.34
C HIS A 129 -16.86 -0.72 0.80
N LEU A 130 -17.73 -1.18 1.70
CA LEU A 130 -18.53 -0.29 2.53
C LEU A 130 -17.66 0.22 3.70
N PRO A 131 -17.87 1.45 4.17
CA PRO A 131 -17.13 2.00 5.31
C PRO A 131 -17.11 1.09 6.54
N ALA A 132 -18.19 0.35 6.79
CA ALA A 132 -18.29 -0.60 7.90
C ALA A 132 -17.35 -1.82 7.79
N LYS A 133 -16.74 -2.07 6.63
CA LYS A 133 -15.77 -3.15 6.43
C LYS A 133 -14.34 -2.74 6.77
N LEU A 134 -14.09 -1.46 6.98
CA LEU A 134 -12.80 -0.94 7.40
C LEU A 134 -12.70 -0.93 8.93
N PRO A 135 -11.50 -1.04 9.51
CA PRO A 135 -11.29 -0.72 10.91
C PRO A 135 -11.81 0.68 11.23
N GLN A 136 -12.53 0.82 12.34
CA GLN A 136 -13.16 2.10 12.72
C GLN A 136 -12.16 3.25 12.80
N GLU A 137 -10.98 2.99 13.34
CA GLU A 137 -9.88 3.96 13.43
C GLU A 137 -9.46 4.50 12.06
N VAL A 138 -9.43 3.64 11.03
CA VAL A 138 -9.09 4.03 9.66
C VAL A 138 -10.20 4.90 9.06
N ILE A 139 -11.46 4.53 9.26
CA ILE A 139 -12.62 5.31 8.80
C ILE A 139 -12.58 6.71 9.40
N GLU A 140 -12.35 6.83 10.69
CA GLU A 140 -12.29 8.11 11.39
C GLU A 140 -11.16 9.01 10.88
N ARG A 141 -10.00 8.42 10.58
CA ARG A 141 -8.86 9.16 9.99
C ARG A 141 -9.18 9.67 8.60
N ILE A 142 -9.76 8.83 7.74
CA ILE A 142 -10.20 9.24 6.39
C ILE A 142 -11.16 10.42 6.50
N ASN A 143 -12.19 10.30 7.33
CA ASN A 143 -13.21 11.34 7.49
C ASN A 143 -12.64 12.66 8.04
N LYS A 144 -11.70 12.62 8.96
CA LYS A 144 -11.02 13.82 9.49
C LYS A 144 -10.21 14.56 8.44
N ILE A 145 -9.55 13.82 7.55
CA ILE A 145 -8.72 14.40 6.50
C ILE A 145 -9.60 15.00 5.41
N ASP A 146 -10.68 14.34 5.03
CA ASP A 146 -11.63 14.85 4.04
C ASP A 146 -12.25 16.18 4.50
N LYS A 147 -12.62 16.29 5.78
CA LYS A 147 -13.11 17.55 6.35
C LYS A 147 -12.09 18.68 6.27
N ARG A 148 -10.84 18.44 6.62
CA ARG A 148 -9.77 19.44 6.51
C ARG A 148 -9.55 19.93 5.09
N ASN A 149 -9.63 19.02 4.10
CA ASN A 149 -9.47 19.37 2.70
C ASN A 149 -10.63 20.22 2.17
N GLN A 150 -11.85 20.01 2.70
CA GLN A 150 -13.02 20.82 2.35
C GLN A 150 -12.98 22.23 2.97
N GLU A 151 -12.39 22.39 4.14
CA GLU A 151 -12.24 23.67 4.84
C GLU A 151 -11.12 24.56 4.25
N GLN A 152 -10.17 23.94 3.50
CA GLN A 152 -9.05 24.66 2.86
C GLN A 152 -9.31 25.05 1.38
N ASN A 153 -10.45 24.69 0.83
CA ASN A 153 -10.91 25.07 -0.50
C ASN A 153 -12.11 26.03 -0.41
#